data_69559d8cd85241cc54de4cee294a6813
#
_entry.id   69559d8cd85241cc54de4cee294a6813
#
_cell.length_a   1.000
_cell.length_b   1.000
_cell.length_c   1.000
_cell.angle_alpha   90.00
_cell.angle_beta   90.00
_cell.angle_gamma   90.00
#
_symmetry.space_group_name_H-M   'P 1'
#
loop_
_entity.id
_entity.type
_entity.pdbx_description
1 polymer ?
#
loop_
_entity_poly.entity_id
_entity_poly.type
_entity_poly.pdbx_seq_one_letter_code
_entity_poly.pdbx_strand_id
1 'polypeptide(L)'
;MKRLILLAAACCAATACADAPRPADYVNPNLGSIHSRWFFYTPAAEPFGMAKLGPSTNGSYTSPSGWEAVGYEDGHTSIEGFPCLHEFQVGGVLLMPTVGEVQTVPGRLEDPDAGFRSRFDKADEHAEPGYYSVLLKDYGVRAELTATTRVGFQRYIFPASEASNILFDIGNAIGESGPVVDALVRVTDPQHVEGYAVYEPLYAQKYQPGATVGVYFYAELSRGADSWQLYRRGETPFAGDELRGVGAGVALRYRTSADERIELRIGLSYTSVENARANLRAEADGLDFDDVRRRTAATTAFSWASLL
;
A
#
# COMPACT_ATOMS: atom_id res chain seq x y z
N MET A 1 61.69 -41.99 -26.16
CA MET A 1 60.57 -42.32 -25.26
C MET A 1 59.88 -41.03 -24.90
N LYS A 2 58.76 -40.72 -25.56
CA LYS A 2 57.92 -39.54 -25.33
C LYS A 2 56.80 -39.92 -24.38
N ARG A 3 56.76 -39.31 -23.17
CA ARG A 3 55.64 -39.50 -22.22
C ARG A 3 54.52 -38.55 -22.62
N LEU A 4 53.38 -39.12 -22.98
CA LEU A 4 52.11 -38.43 -23.19
C LEU A 4 51.47 -38.19 -21.81
N ILE A 5 51.27 -36.92 -21.45
CA ILE A 5 50.48 -36.55 -20.26
C ILE A 5 49.08 -36.28 -20.76
N LEU A 6 48.10 -37.14 -20.39
CA LEU A 6 46.65 -36.89 -20.56
C LEU A 6 46.18 -35.96 -19.43
N LEU A 7 45.78 -34.74 -19.78
CA LEU A 7 45.01 -33.87 -18.88
C LEU A 7 43.53 -34.26 -19.03
N ALA A 8 42.98 -34.87 -18.01
CA ALA A 8 41.52 -35.05 -17.89
C ALA A 8 40.90 -33.77 -17.34
N ALA A 9 40.25 -32.99 -18.19
CA ALA A 9 39.45 -31.87 -17.77
C ALA A 9 38.11 -32.40 -17.20
N ALA A 10 37.97 -32.36 -15.89
CA ALA A 10 36.67 -32.62 -15.22
C ALA A 10 35.79 -31.39 -15.41
N CYS A 11 34.86 -31.42 -16.36
CA CYS A 11 33.73 -30.49 -16.40
C CYS A 11 32.77 -30.79 -15.25
N CYS A 12 32.88 -30.06 -14.15
CA CYS A 12 31.79 -29.96 -13.16
C CYS A 12 30.65 -29.16 -13.80
N ALA A 13 29.71 -29.84 -14.39
CA ALA A 13 28.42 -29.26 -14.69
C ALA A 13 27.73 -28.98 -13.33
N ALA A 14 27.74 -27.71 -12.92
CA ALA A 14 26.88 -27.24 -11.84
C ALA A 14 25.43 -27.33 -12.36
N THR A 15 24.78 -28.46 -12.12
CA THR A 15 23.32 -28.53 -12.19
C THR A 15 22.80 -27.58 -11.13
N ALA A 16 22.31 -26.42 -11.54
CA ALA A 16 21.48 -25.59 -10.67
C ALA A 16 20.28 -26.48 -10.29
N CYS A 17 20.29 -27.03 -9.09
CA CYS A 17 19.08 -27.58 -8.50
C CYS A 17 18.09 -26.42 -8.44
N ALA A 18 17.07 -26.42 -9.27
CA ALA A 18 15.92 -25.57 -9.02
C ALA A 18 15.40 -25.98 -7.65
N ASP A 19 15.31 -25.01 -6.75
CA ASP A 19 14.71 -25.26 -5.43
C ASP A 19 13.31 -25.84 -5.65
N ALA A 20 12.96 -26.85 -4.84
CA ALA A 20 11.61 -27.40 -4.88
C ALA A 20 10.60 -26.29 -4.58
N PRO A 21 9.48 -26.21 -5.34
CA PRO A 21 8.51 -25.15 -5.16
C PRO A 21 7.97 -25.17 -3.71
N ARG A 22 7.94 -24.00 -3.10
CA ARG A 22 7.42 -23.80 -1.75
C ARG A 22 5.88 -23.79 -1.78
N PRO A 23 5.17 -24.16 -0.71
CA PRO A 23 3.71 -24.07 -0.66
C PRO A 23 3.16 -22.70 -1.06
N ALA A 24 3.84 -21.60 -0.70
CA ALA A 24 3.47 -20.24 -1.09
C ALA A 24 3.51 -20.00 -2.62
N ASP A 25 4.32 -20.72 -3.36
CA ASP A 25 4.45 -20.57 -4.82
C ASP A 25 3.20 -21.08 -5.56
N TYR A 26 2.32 -21.84 -4.89
CA TYR A 26 1.03 -22.29 -5.42
C TYR A 26 -0.14 -21.37 -5.03
N VAL A 27 0.10 -20.34 -4.26
CA VAL A 27 -0.95 -19.39 -3.84
C VAL A 27 -1.15 -18.35 -4.93
N ASN A 28 -2.38 -18.25 -5.42
CA ASN A 28 -2.79 -17.15 -6.30
C ASN A 28 -3.57 -16.10 -5.48
N PRO A 29 -2.97 -14.95 -5.14
CA PRO A 29 -3.65 -13.90 -4.37
C PRO A 29 -4.88 -13.31 -5.07
N ASN A 30 -4.97 -13.41 -6.40
CA ASN A 30 -6.09 -12.88 -7.17
C ASN A 30 -7.32 -13.81 -7.15
N LEU A 31 -7.20 -15.01 -6.59
CA LEU A 31 -8.33 -15.94 -6.52
C LEU A 31 -9.44 -15.38 -5.63
N GLY A 32 -10.63 -15.17 -6.22
CA GLY A 32 -11.79 -14.63 -5.51
C GLY A 32 -11.92 -13.10 -5.53
N SER A 33 -11.03 -12.37 -6.24
CA SER A 33 -11.07 -10.90 -6.33
C SER A 33 -12.08 -10.36 -7.35
N ILE A 34 -12.89 -11.20 -7.97
CA ILE A 34 -14.03 -10.83 -8.82
C ILE A 34 -15.33 -11.16 -8.09
N HIS A 35 -16.20 -10.16 -7.92
CA HIS A 35 -17.55 -10.30 -7.33
C HIS A 35 -17.59 -10.98 -5.96
N SER A 36 -16.49 -10.94 -5.21
CA SER A 36 -16.41 -11.62 -3.92
C SER A 36 -16.68 -10.67 -2.76
N ARG A 37 -17.82 -10.84 -2.14
CA ARG A 37 -18.31 -10.07 -1.01
C ARG A 37 -17.45 -10.16 0.26
N TRP A 38 -16.71 -11.24 0.42
CA TRP A 38 -16.00 -11.56 1.67
C TRP A 38 -14.50 -11.68 1.47
N PHE A 39 -14.03 -11.25 0.33
CA PHE A 39 -12.64 -11.37 -0.02
C PHE A 39 -11.88 -10.07 0.28
N PHE A 40 -10.75 -10.21 0.95
CA PHE A 40 -9.86 -9.09 1.28
C PHE A 40 -8.62 -9.21 0.41
N TYR A 41 -8.51 -8.36 -0.59
CA TYR A 41 -7.35 -8.34 -1.47
C TYR A 41 -6.21 -7.57 -0.83
N THR A 42 -5.43 -8.27 -0.03
CA THR A 42 -4.29 -7.71 0.69
C THR A 42 -3.04 -8.56 0.47
N PRO A 43 -2.55 -8.64 -0.78
CA PRO A 43 -1.42 -9.51 -1.12
C PRO A 43 -0.15 -9.17 -0.34
N ALA A 44 0.06 -7.89 -0.01
CA ALA A 44 1.22 -7.40 0.70
C ALA A 44 0.95 -7.34 2.23
N ALA A 45 0.75 -8.51 2.84
CA ALA A 45 0.51 -8.67 4.27
C ALA A 45 1.23 -9.90 4.83
N GLU A 46 1.64 -9.84 6.09
CA GLU A 46 2.01 -11.05 6.85
C GLU A 46 0.75 -11.81 7.28
N PRO A 47 0.81 -13.14 7.44
CA PRO A 47 -0.28 -13.90 8.03
C PRO A 47 -0.68 -13.33 9.40
N PHE A 48 -1.98 -13.05 9.57
CA PHE A 48 -2.57 -12.45 10.78
C PHE A 48 -2.08 -11.04 11.13
N GLY A 49 -1.36 -10.36 10.21
CA GLY A 49 -0.88 -9.00 10.40
C GLY A 49 -2.03 -7.99 10.47
N MET A 50 -1.79 -6.89 11.19
CA MET A 50 -2.65 -5.70 11.19
C MET A 50 -2.44 -4.87 9.93
N ALA A 51 -1.18 -4.73 9.48
CA ALA A 51 -0.85 -4.06 8.24
C ALA A 51 -1.25 -4.96 7.07
N LYS A 52 -2.22 -4.50 6.26
CA LYS A 52 -2.83 -5.24 5.17
C LYS A 52 -2.90 -4.37 3.93
N LEU A 53 -1.82 -4.42 3.15
CA LEU A 53 -1.62 -3.55 2.01
C LEU A 53 -2.09 -4.23 0.72
N GLY A 54 -2.67 -3.42 -0.13
CA GLY A 54 -3.09 -3.77 -1.47
C GLY A 54 -3.56 -2.52 -2.21
N PRO A 55 -3.87 -2.62 -3.51
CA PRO A 55 -4.46 -1.52 -4.24
C PRO A 55 -5.93 -1.32 -3.86
N SER A 56 -6.41 -0.08 -3.90
CA SER A 56 -7.82 0.25 -3.91
C SER A 56 -8.23 0.66 -5.33
N THR A 57 -9.25 -0.02 -5.86
CA THR A 57 -9.84 0.28 -7.17
C THR A 57 -11.25 0.88 -7.06
N ASN A 58 -11.64 1.29 -5.84
CA ASN A 58 -12.98 1.77 -5.50
C ASN A 58 -14.01 0.65 -5.37
N GLY A 59 -13.68 -0.39 -4.62
CA GLY A 59 -14.66 -1.36 -4.16
C GLY A 59 -15.67 -0.67 -3.28
N SER A 60 -16.76 -0.22 -3.85
CA SER A 60 -17.82 0.45 -3.13
C SER A 60 -19.08 -0.39 -3.07
N TYR A 61 -19.89 -0.12 -2.05
CA TYR A 61 -21.22 -0.66 -1.86
C TYR A 61 -22.17 -0.53 -3.05
N THR A 62 -21.84 0.36 -3.98
CA THR A 62 -22.70 0.72 -5.11
C THR A 62 -22.35 -0.05 -6.38
N SER A 63 -21.44 -1.03 -6.32
CA SER A 63 -21.21 -1.86 -7.48
C SER A 63 -22.44 -2.65 -7.88
N PRO A 64 -22.63 -2.97 -9.15
CA PRO A 64 -23.75 -3.78 -9.62
C PRO A 64 -23.81 -5.17 -8.99
N SER A 65 -22.71 -5.70 -8.50
CA SER A 65 -22.64 -6.96 -7.75
C SER A 65 -23.04 -6.83 -6.27
N GLY A 66 -23.15 -5.60 -5.77
CA GLY A 66 -23.81 -5.25 -4.51
C GLY A 66 -22.97 -5.32 -3.24
N TRP A 67 -21.70 -5.74 -3.29
CA TRP A 67 -20.90 -5.89 -2.08
C TRP A 67 -19.42 -6.10 -2.42
N GLU A 68 -18.69 -5.03 -2.48
CA GLU A 68 -17.23 -5.10 -2.52
C GLU A 68 -16.70 -4.57 -1.21
N ALA A 69 -16.40 -5.50 -0.32
CA ALA A 69 -16.02 -5.15 1.04
C ALA A 69 -14.60 -4.58 1.15
N VAL A 70 -13.81 -4.58 0.08
CA VAL A 70 -12.36 -4.45 0.22
C VAL A 70 -11.65 -3.52 -0.72
N GLY A 71 -12.37 -2.69 -1.41
CA GLY A 71 -11.77 -1.68 -2.25
C GLY A 71 -11.08 -2.16 -3.54
N TYR A 72 -10.98 -3.46 -3.82
CA TYR A 72 -10.38 -3.99 -5.04
C TYR A 72 -11.29 -4.98 -5.76
N GLU A 73 -11.37 -4.83 -7.09
CA GLU A 73 -11.97 -5.82 -7.99
C GLU A 73 -11.04 -6.05 -9.19
N ASP A 74 -10.81 -7.30 -9.53
CA ASP A 74 -9.90 -7.71 -10.61
C ASP A 74 -10.33 -7.24 -12.01
N GLY A 75 -11.62 -6.97 -12.21
CA GLY A 75 -12.15 -6.39 -13.45
C GLY A 75 -11.90 -4.88 -13.63
N HIS A 76 -11.48 -4.17 -12.58
CA HIS A 76 -11.22 -2.74 -12.65
C HIS A 76 -9.90 -2.43 -13.35
N THR A 77 -9.81 -1.24 -13.96
CA THR A 77 -8.68 -0.81 -14.80
C THR A 77 -7.96 0.42 -14.29
N SER A 78 -8.35 0.93 -13.11
CA SER A 78 -7.67 2.07 -12.48
C SER A 78 -7.63 1.93 -10.96
N ILE A 79 -6.56 2.44 -10.37
CA ILE A 79 -6.27 2.41 -8.93
C ILE A 79 -6.39 3.83 -8.38
N GLU A 80 -7.07 3.98 -7.23
CA GLU A 80 -7.21 5.27 -6.52
C GLU A 80 -6.15 5.47 -5.44
N GLY A 81 -5.42 4.41 -5.06
CA GLY A 81 -4.33 4.48 -4.11
C GLY A 81 -4.05 3.15 -3.43
N PHE A 82 -3.15 3.21 -2.45
CA PHE A 82 -2.64 2.06 -1.71
C PHE A 82 -2.85 2.27 -0.21
N PRO A 83 -3.98 1.78 0.34
CA PRO A 83 -4.20 1.82 1.78
C PRO A 83 -3.26 0.87 2.52
N CYS A 84 -2.89 1.25 3.74
CA CYS A 84 -2.09 0.40 4.64
C CYS A 84 -2.94 -0.58 5.44
N LEU A 85 -4.26 -0.41 5.42
CA LEU A 85 -5.21 -1.26 6.10
C LEU A 85 -6.45 -1.48 5.23
N HIS A 86 -6.71 -2.74 4.90
CA HIS A 86 -7.92 -3.22 4.28
C HIS A 86 -8.58 -4.25 5.18
N GLU A 87 -9.68 -3.89 5.79
CA GLU A 87 -10.51 -4.76 6.61
C GLU A 87 -11.99 -4.54 6.30
N PHE A 88 -12.81 -5.52 6.64
CA PHE A 88 -14.25 -5.51 6.34
C PHE A 88 -14.98 -4.22 6.74
N GLN A 89 -14.55 -3.57 7.81
CA GLN A 89 -15.21 -2.36 8.32
C GLN A 89 -14.26 -1.22 8.60
N VAL A 90 -13.00 -1.42 8.32
CA VAL A 90 -11.96 -0.44 8.59
C VAL A 90 -11.02 -0.40 7.40
N GLY A 91 -10.94 0.73 6.74
CA GLY A 91 -9.93 1.03 5.75
C GLY A 91 -9.13 2.22 6.24
N GLY A 92 -7.93 2.43 5.71
CA GLY A 92 -7.25 3.64 6.10
C GLY A 92 -5.83 3.80 5.67
N VAL A 93 -5.37 5.02 5.88
CA VAL A 93 -4.02 5.49 5.49
C VAL A 93 -3.79 5.24 4.01
N LEU A 94 -4.67 5.84 3.17
CA LEU A 94 -4.55 5.77 1.72
C LEU A 94 -3.41 6.66 1.25
N LEU A 95 -2.48 6.07 0.48
CA LEU A 95 -1.42 6.80 -0.19
C LEU A 95 -1.55 6.66 -1.70
N MET A 96 -1.19 7.73 -2.43
CA MET A 96 -1.16 7.71 -3.88
C MET A 96 0.05 8.49 -4.41
N PRO A 97 1.00 7.84 -5.11
CA PRO A 97 2.06 8.55 -5.83
C PRO A 97 1.51 9.10 -7.15
N THR A 98 1.80 10.37 -7.44
CA THR A 98 1.38 11.06 -8.67
C THR A 98 2.50 11.89 -9.26
N VAL A 99 2.32 12.35 -10.50
CA VAL A 99 3.21 13.27 -11.18
C VAL A 99 2.38 14.41 -11.80
N GLY A 100 2.85 15.64 -11.64
CA GLY A 100 2.17 16.83 -12.16
C GLY A 100 1.45 17.63 -11.08
N GLU A 101 0.35 18.27 -11.44
CA GLU A 101 -0.47 19.04 -10.51
C GLU A 101 -1.18 18.15 -9.51
N VAL A 102 -1.29 18.62 -8.27
CA VAL A 102 -1.99 17.91 -7.20
C VAL A 102 -3.49 17.95 -7.44
N GLN A 103 -4.07 16.80 -7.70
CA GLN A 103 -5.51 16.59 -7.65
C GLN A 103 -5.93 16.20 -6.23
N THR A 104 -7.08 16.67 -5.76
CA THR A 104 -7.53 16.47 -4.38
C THR A 104 -8.74 15.54 -4.26
N VAL A 105 -9.13 14.90 -5.36
CA VAL A 105 -10.17 13.88 -5.44
C VAL A 105 -9.64 12.65 -6.17
N PRO A 106 -10.11 11.44 -5.87
CA PRO A 106 -9.62 10.23 -6.55
C PRO A 106 -10.13 10.09 -7.99
N GLY A 107 -11.13 10.85 -8.41
CA GLY A 107 -11.85 10.56 -9.65
C GLY A 107 -12.81 9.37 -9.50
N ARG A 108 -13.26 8.81 -10.63
CA ARG A 108 -14.20 7.68 -10.67
C ARG A 108 -13.69 6.60 -11.63
N LEU A 109 -14.20 5.39 -11.52
CA LEU A 109 -13.86 4.29 -12.43
C LEU A 109 -14.21 4.62 -13.88
N GLU A 110 -15.36 5.26 -14.09
CA GLU A 110 -15.86 5.65 -15.41
C GLU A 110 -15.15 6.89 -15.96
N ASP A 111 -14.52 7.67 -15.10
CA ASP A 111 -13.81 8.90 -15.43
C ASP A 111 -12.55 9.05 -14.55
N PRO A 112 -11.49 8.29 -14.86
CA PRO A 112 -10.24 8.36 -14.11
C PRO A 112 -9.56 9.72 -14.19
N ASP A 113 -9.76 10.47 -15.29
CA ASP A 113 -9.13 11.77 -15.51
C ASP A 113 -9.72 12.88 -14.63
N ALA A 114 -10.86 12.63 -13.96
CA ALA A 114 -11.47 13.59 -13.03
C ALA A 114 -10.75 13.66 -11.66
N GLY A 115 -9.62 12.99 -11.45
CA GLY A 115 -8.89 13.00 -10.18
C GLY A 115 -7.53 12.35 -10.25
N PHE A 116 -7.00 11.98 -9.08
CA PHE A 116 -5.65 11.46 -8.93
C PHE A 116 -5.51 9.95 -9.19
N ARG A 117 -6.56 9.19 -9.49
CA ARG A 117 -6.41 7.77 -9.79
C ARG A 117 -5.61 7.56 -11.08
N SER A 118 -5.01 6.40 -11.22
CA SER A 118 -4.24 6.02 -12.39
C SER A 118 -4.72 4.72 -12.99
N ARG A 119 -4.74 4.68 -14.31
CA ARG A 119 -4.91 3.44 -15.08
C ARG A 119 -3.72 2.51 -14.88
N PHE A 120 -3.98 1.22 -14.98
CA PHE A 120 -2.95 0.18 -14.99
C PHE A 120 -3.35 -0.96 -15.93
N ASP A 121 -2.37 -1.76 -16.34
CA ASP A 121 -2.60 -2.98 -17.08
C ASP A 121 -2.36 -4.20 -16.18
N LYS A 122 -3.18 -5.22 -16.33
CA LYS A 122 -3.00 -6.49 -15.59
C LYS A 122 -1.66 -7.17 -15.86
N ALA A 123 -1.07 -6.94 -17.04
CA ALA A 123 0.27 -7.45 -17.38
C ALA A 123 1.39 -6.79 -16.57
N ASP A 124 1.17 -5.58 -16.04
CA ASP A 124 2.10 -4.82 -15.21
C ASP A 124 1.84 -4.99 -13.70
N GLU A 125 0.76 -5.68 -13.36
CA GLU A 125 0.39 -6.02 -11.99
C GLU A 125 1.02 -7.35 -11.59
N HIS A 126 1.63 -7.39 -10.42
CA HIS A 126 2.18 -8.61 -9.85
C HIS A 126 1.81 -8.73 -8.38
N ALA A 127 1.25 -9.88 -8.00
CA ALA A 127 0.88 -10.20 -6.64
C ALA A 127 1.41 -11.58 -6.25
N GLU A 128 2.08 -11.64 -5.12
CA GLU A 128 2.49 -12.86 -4.45
C GLU A 128 2.26 -12.73 -2.94
N PRO A 129 2.15 -13.83 -2.18
CA PRO A 129 1.97 -13.74 -0.73
C PRO A 129 3.07 -12.90 -0.06
N GLY A 130 2.68 -11.78 0.53
CA GLY A 130 3.59 -10.83 1.19
C GLY A 130 4.13 -9.72 0.30
N TYR A 131 3.74 -9.65 -0.98
CA TYR A 131 4.21 -8.61 -1.88
C TYR A 131 3.19 -8.28 -2.97
N TYR A 132 3.17 -7.01 -3.36
CA TYR A 132 2.40 -6.51 -4.50
C TYR A 132 3.20 -5.45 -5.26
N SER A 133 3.06 -5.42 -6.59
CA SER A 133 3.55 -4.30 -7.39
C SER A 133 2.68 -4.03 -8.61
N VAL A 134 2.69 -2.77 -9.06
CA VAL A 134 1.96 -2.34 -10.27
C VAL A 134 2.60 -1.09 -10.88
N LEU A 135 2.47 -0.93 -12.19
CA LEU A 135 2.81 0.31 -12.88
C LEU A 135 1.56 1.20 -13.02
N LEU A 136 1.60 2.38 -12.41
CA LEU A 136 0.62 3.44 -12.58
C LEU A 136 0.89 4.16 -13.90
N LYS A 137 0.13 3.85 -14.94
CA LYS A 137 0.43 4.26 -16.33
C LYS A 137 0.36 5.76 -16.55
N ASP A 138 -0.62 6.42 -15.93
CA ASP A 138 -0.84 7.85 -16.12
C ASP A 138 0.30 8.70 -15.53
N TYR A 139 1.05 8.14 -14.59
CA TYR A 139 2.16 8.78 -13.90
C TYR A 139 3.53 8.19 -14.23
N GLY A 140 3.59 7.01 -14.86
CA GLY A 140 4.84 6.28 -15.07
C GLY A 140 5.52 5.87 -13.76
N VAL A 141 4.76 5.72 -12.67
CA VAL A 141 5.28 5.36 -11.35
C VAL A 141 5.03 3.88 -11.08
N ARG A 142 6.07 3.14 -10.71
CA ARG A 142 5.89 1.78 -10.18
C ARG A 142 5.73 1.85 -8.67
N ALA A 143 4.64 1.29 -8.18
CA ALA A 143 4.38 1.10 -6.76
C ALA A 143 4.69 -0.33 -6.35
N GLU A 144 5.33 -0.51 -5.20
CA GLU A 144 5.64 -1.80 -4.59
C GLU A 144 5.23 -1.77 -3.11
N LEU A 145 4.63 -2.86 -2.63
CA LEU A 145 4.08 -2.96 -1.29
C LEU A 145 4.57 -4.25 -0.61
N THR A 146 4.87 -4.16 0.67
CA THR A 146 5.08 -5.29 1.58
C THR A 146 4.76 -4.86 3.00
N ALA A 147 4.76 -5.77 3.97
CA ALA A 147 4.44 -5.42 5.36
C ALA A 147 5.12 -6.35 6.36
N THR A 148 5.31 -5.84 7.57
CA THR A 148 5.41 -6.65 8.80
C THR A 148 4.04 -6.72 9.47
N THR A 149 3.97 -7.25 10.68
CA THR A 149 2.69 -7.40 11.40
C THR A 149 1.92 -6.08 11.57
N ARG A 150 2.60 -4.96 11.89
CA ARG A 150 1.97 -3.66 12.20
C ARG A 150 2.57 -2.49 11.41
N VAL A 151 3.47 -2.76 10.48
CA VAL A 151 4.11 -1.72 9.67
C VAL A 151 3.93 -2.02 8.19
N GLY A 152 3.33 -1.09 7.48
CA GLY A 152 3.28 -1.10 6.02
C GLY A 152 4.56 -0.52 5.42
N PHE A 153 5.05 -1.15 4.37
CA PHE A 153 6.17 -0.67 3.57
C PHE A 153 5.69 -0.41 2.15
N GLN A 154 5.89 0.80 1.68
CA GLN A 154 5.58 1.18 0.31
C GLN A 154 6.84 1.77 -0.34
N ARG A 155 7.12 1.38 -1.57
CA ARG A 155 8.21 1.94 -2.37
C ARG A 155 7.64 2.44 -3.69
N TYR A 156 7.94 3.68 -4.03
CA TYR A 156 7.53 4.29 -5.29
C TYR A 156 8.76 4.62 -6.13
N ILE A 157 8.77 4.14 -7.37
CA ILE A 157 9.85 4.37 -8.33
C ILE A 157 9.32 5.37 -9.34
N PHE A 158 9.87 6.59 -9.28
CA PHE A 158 9.40 7.73 -10.06
C PHE A 158 10.17 7.91 -11.36
N PRO A 159 9.55 8.44 -12.42
CA PRO A 159 10.25 9.01 -13.55
C PRO A 159 10.98 10.30 -13.16
N ALA A 160 11.83 10.83 -14.05
CA ALA A 160 12.36 12.18 -13.90
C ALA A 160 11.21 13.20 -13.96
N SER A 161 11.07 14.02 -12.93
CA SER A 161 9.99 15.01 -12.83
C SER A 161 10.34 16.15 -11.88
N GLU A 162 9.90 17.36 -12.19
CA GLU A 162 9.92 18.52 -11.29
C GLU A 162 8.75 18.52 -10.32
N ALA A 163 7.80 17.57 -10.45
CA ALA A 163 6.52 17.58 -9.77
C ALA A 163 6.02 16.18 -9.43
N SER A 164 6.87 15.34 -8.86
CA SER A 164 6.45 14.08 -8.25
C SER A 164 5.79 14.35 -6.91
N ASN A 165 4.71 13.64 -6.60
CA ASN A 165 4.00 13.83 -5.33
C ASN A 165 3.70 12.48 -4.68
N ILE A 166 3.60 12.49 -3.34
CA ILE A 166 3.00 11.40 -2.55
C ILE A 166 1.86 12.01 -1.78
N LEU A 167 0.64 11.59 -2.10
CA LEU A 167 -0.57 12.01 -1.42
C LEU A 167 -0.84 11.10 -0.23
N PHE A 168 -1.18 11.69 0.91
CA PHE A 168 -1.79 11.01 2.06
C PHE A 168 -3.25 11.48 2.11
N ASP A 169 -4.17 10.64 1.69
CA ASP A 169 -5.62 10.93 1.67
C ASP A 169 -6.27 10.26 2.89
N ILE A 170 -6.22 10.93 4.02
CA ILE A 170 -6.51 10.34 5.33
C ILE A 170 -7.99 10.46 5.70
N GLY A 171 -8.61 11.57 5.35
CA GLY A 171 -9.98 11.90 5.79
C GLY A 171 -11.10 11.27 4.96
N ASN A 172 -10.86 10.13 4.31
CA ASN A 172 -11.81 9.53 3.37
C ASN A 172 -12.09 8.06 3.65
N ALA A 173 -13.32 7.64 3.41
CA ALA A 173 -13.73 6.25 3.50
C ALA A 173 -13.14 5.43 2.34
N ILE A 174 -12.83 4.18 2.63
CA ILE A 174 -12.36 3.18 1.67
C ILE A 174 -13.23 1.94 1.81
N GLY A 175 -13.88 1.51 0.71
CA GLY A 175 -14.75 0.35 0.72
C GLY A 175 -15.89 0.47 1.74
N GLU A 176 -16.08 -0.54 2.57
CA GLU A 176 -17.12 -0.59 3.63
C GLU A 176 -16.72 0.05 4.96
N SER A 177 -15.61 0.75 5.03
CA SER A 177 -15.16 1.37 6.30
C SER A 177 -16.18 2.33 6.91
N GLY A 178 -17.17 2.75 6.12
CA GLY A 178 -18.12 3.76 6.51
C GLY A 178 -17.54 5.17 6.44
N PRO A 179 -18.34 6.19 6.80
CA PRO A 179 -17.88 7.57 6.75
C PRO A 179 -16.75 7.81 7.76
N VAL A 180 -15.81 8.66 7.38
CA VAL A 180 -14.87 9.28 8.31
C VAL A 180 -15.63 10.39 9.05
N VAL A 181 -15.54 10.41 10.38
CA VAL A 181 -16.20 11.42 11.23
C VAL A 181 -15.21 12.37 11.90
N ASP A 182 -13.96 11.96 12.01
CA ASP A 182 -12.84 12.82 12.41
C ASP A 182 -11.55 12.31 11.76
N ALA A 183 -10.62 13.21 11.46
CA ALA A 183 -9.32 12.89 10.93
C ALA A 183 -8.29 13.95 11.31
N LEU A 184 -7.03 13.56 11.32
CA LEU A 184 -5.88 14.44 11.45
C LEU A 184 -4.79 13.98 10.50
N VAL A 185 -4.19 14.92 9.78
CA VAL A 185 -2.89 14.72 9.15
C VAL A 185 -1.96 15.85 9.59
N ARG A 186 -0.73 15.48 9.95
CA ARG A 186 0.32 16.42 10.36
C ARG A 186 1.65 16.04 9.74
N VAL A 187 2.33 17.01 9.15
CA VAL A 187 3.74 16.93 8.75
C VAL A 187 4.57 17.48 9.92
N THR A 188 5.35 16.64 10.55
CA THR A 188 6.19 17.05 11.70
C THR A 188 7.55 17.57 11.25
N ASP A 189 8.03 17.08 10.13
CA ASP A 189 9.21 17.54 9.40
C ASP A 189 9.20 16.94 7.97
N PRO A 190 10.16 17.28 7.09
CA PRO A 190 10.15 16.81 5.70
C PRO A 190 10.12 15.29 5.50
N GLN A 191 10.50 14.49 6.50
CA GLN A 191 10.55 13.03 6.41
C GLN A 191 9.44 12.32 7.21
N HIS A 192 8.63 13.06 7.98
CA HIS A 192 7.68 12.44 8.88
C HIS A 192 6.28 13.01 8.75
N VAL A 193 5.31 12.10 8.60
CA VAL A 193 3.88 12.40 8.57
C VAL A 193 3.17 11.52 9.59
N GLU A 194 2.29 12.08 10.38
CA GLU A 194 1.50 11.35 11.35
C GLU A 194 0.02 11.77 11.34
N GLY A 195 -0.83 10.96 11.91
CA GLY A 195 -2.24 11.31 12.00
C GLY A 195 -3.13 10.14 12.36
N TYR A 196 -4.41 10.36 12.12
CA TYR A 196 -5.45 9.35 12.35
C TYR A 196 -6.69 9.64 11.51
N ALA A 197 -7.52 8.60 11.36
CA ALA A 197 -8.90 8.74 10.92
C ALA A 197 -9.82 7.92 11.84
N VAL A 198 -10.99 8.46 12.14
CA VAL A 198 -12.04 7.81 12.92
C VAL A 198 -13.21 7.51 11.99
N TYR A 199 -13.57 6.25 11.93
CA TYR A 199 -14.63 5.72 11.06
C TYR A 199 -15.87 5.35 11.87
N GLU A 200 -17.04 5.47 11.23
CA GLU A 200 -18.29 4.85 11.66
C GLU A 200 -18.59 3.64 10.78
N PRO A 201 -18.09 2.43 11.11
CA PRO A 201 -18.26 1.26 10.27
C PRO A 201 -19.73 0.91 10.06
N LEU A 202 -20.15 0.83 8.80
CA LEU A 202 -21.58 0.68 8.44
C LEU A 202 -22.24 -0.56 9.04
N TYR A 203 -21.50 -1.67 9.11
CA TYR A 203 -22.04 -2.90 9.69
C TYR A 203 -22.13 -2.81 11.22
N ALA A 204 -21.15 -2.19 11.88
CA ALA A 204 -21.16 -1.99 13.33
C ALA A 204 -22.36 -1.13 13.78
N GLN A 205 -22.73 -0.12 13.00
CA GLN A 205 -23.88 0.75 13.30
C GLN A 205 -25.21 -0.02 13.44
N LYS A 206 -25.34 -1.18 12.80
CA LYS A 206 -26.55 -2.03 12.93
C LYS A 206 -26.71 -2.64 14.32
N TYR A 207 -25.62 -2.90 15.00
CA TYR A 207 -25.58 -3.59 16.29
C TYR A 207 -25.25 -2.67 17.45
N GLN A 208 -24.45 -1.65 17.19
CA GLN A 208 -24.02 -0.65 18.17
C GLN A 208 -24.02 0.74 17.51
N PRO A 209 -25.18 1.42 17.47
CA PRO A 209 -25.27 2.79 16.97
C PRO A 209 -24.27 3.71 17.68
N GLY A 210 -23.53 4.52 16.91
CA GLY A 210 -22.50 5.40 17.42
C GLY A 210 -21.13 4.74 17.66
N ALA A 211 -20.97 3.44 17.32
CA ALA A 211 -19.68 2.79 17.41
C ALA A 211 -18.69 3.42 16.40
N THR A 212 -17.48 3.70 16.86
CA THR A 212 -16.38 4.24 16.04
C THR A 212 -15.14 3.40 16.15
N VAL A 213 -14.31 3.44 15.09
CA VAL A 213 -12.98 2.81 15.07
C VAL A 213 -11.95 3.85 14.63
N GLY A 214 -10.95 4.08 15.46
CA GLY A 214 -9.79 4.93 15.13
C GLY A 214 -8.66 4.13 14.51
N VAL A 215 -8.09 4.62 13.41
CA VAL A 215 -6.84 4.13 12.83
C VAL A 215 -5.82 5.24 12.91
N TYR A 216 -4.73 4.98 13.62
CA TYR A 216 -3.63 5.92 13.85
C TYR A 216 -2.40 5.47 13.09
N PHE A 217 -1.64 6.42 12.57
CA PHE A 217 -0.42 6.12 11.83
C PHE A 217 0.72 7.07 12.17
N TYR A 218 1.93 6.57 11.95
CA TYR A 218 3.16 7.33 11.92
C TYR A 218 4.01 6.84 10.75
N ALA A 219 4.34 7.74 9.82
CA ALA A 219 5.06 7.43 8.60
C ALA A 219 6.45 8.09 8.58
N GLU A 220 7.46 7.31 8.19
CA GLU A 220 8.82 7.77 7.91
C GLU A 220 9.14 7.56 6.43
N LEU A 221 9.73 8.58 5.79
CA LEU A 221 10.12 8.57 4.39
C LEU A 221 11.65 8.50 4.27
N SER A 222 12.15 7.70 3.33
CA SER A 222 13.60 7.53 3.06
C SER A 222 14.25 8.83 2.59
N ARG A 223 13.46 9.76 2.03
CA ARG A 223 13.88 11.09 1.58
C ARG A 223 12.90 12.14 2.08
N GLY A 224 13.43 13.29 2.53
CA GLY A 224 12.60 14.45 2.88
C GLY A 224 11.92 15.06 1.66
N ALA A 225 10.66 15.47 1.83
CA ALA A 225 9.92 16.23 0.83
C ALA A 225 10.58 17.59 0.59
N ASP A 226 10.60 18.05 -0.66
CA ASP A 226 11.11 19.37 -1.02
C ASP A 226 10.13 20.48 -0.56
N SER A 227 8.83 20.16 -0.54
CA SER A 227 7.74 20.98 0.00
C SER A 227 6.48 20.13 0.20
N TRP A 228 5.45 20.70 0.83
CA TRP A 228 4.13 20.07 0.95
C TRP A 228 3.02 21.08 0.98
N GLN A 229 1.82 20.60 0.69
CA GLN A 229 0.57 21.35 0.79
C GLN A 229 -0.50 20.47 1.42
N LEU A 230 -1.27 21.04 2.33
CA LEU A 230 -2.48 20.43 2.86
C LEU A 230 -3.62 20.60 1.86
N TYR A 231 -4.59 19.68 1.88
CA TYR A 231 -5.82 19.83 1.10
C TYR A 231 -7.03 19.23 1.83
N ARG A 232 -8.20 19.76 1.53
CA ARG A 232 -9.45 19.04 1.73
C ARG A 232 -9.89 18.47 0.40
N ARG A 233 -10.53 17.30 0.45
CA ARG A 233 -11.04 16.65 -0.77
C ARG A 233 -11.93 17.62 -1.54
N GLY A 234 -11.60 17.84 -2.82
CA GLY A 234 -12.33 18.73 -3.71
C GLY A 234 -12.01 20.22 -3.57
N GLU A 235 -11.08 20.61 -2.68
CA GLU A 235 -10.66 21.99 -2.51
C GLU A 235 -9.24 22.21 -3.03
N THR A 236 -8.89 23.47 -3.29
CA THR A 236 -7.54 23.86 -3.71
C THR A 236 -6.53 23.63 -2.56
N PRO A 237 -5.36 23.05 -2.83
CA PRO A 237 -4.32 22.88 -1.83
C PRO A 237 -3.83 24.21 -1.24
N PHE A 238 -3.42 24.20 0.02
CA PHE A 238 -2.95 25.38 0.76
C PHE A 238 -1.77 25.05 1.65
N ALA A 239 -1.04 26.07 2.08
CA ALA A 239 0.12 25.92 2.96
C ALA A 239 -0.29 25.63 4.40
N GLY A 240 0.47 24.76 5.08
CA GLY A 240 0.28 24.41 6.49
C GLY A 240 0.93 23.09 6.82
N ASP A 241 1.00 22.78 8.11
CA ASP A 241 1.64 21.56 8.61
C ASP A 241 0.64 20.59 9.28
N GLU A 242 -0.56 21.06 9.61
CA GLU A 242 -1.61 20.27 10.24
C GLU A 242 -2.99 20.60 9.68
N LEU A 243 -3.79 19.56 9.43
CA LEU A 243 -5.19 19.68 9.02
C LEU A 243 -6.05 18.66 9.75
N ARG A 244 -7.18 19.11 10.32
CA ARG A 244 -8.17 18.26 11.00
C ARG A 244 -9.48 18.20 10.23
N GLY A 245 -10.18 17.09 10.41
CA GLY A 245 -11.56 16.85 9.98
C GLY A 245 -11.67 16.07 8.69
N VAL A 246 -12.91 15.85 8.30
CA VAL A 246 -13.28 15.05 7.12
C VAL A 246 -12.65 15.64 5.86
N GLY A 247 -12.18 14.77 4.97
CA GLY A 247 -11.53 15.15 3.72
C GLY A 247 -10.07 15.61 3.86
N ALA A 248 -9.48 15.53 5.06
CA ALA A 248 -8.10 15.96 5.29
C ALA A 248 -7.09 15.10 4.53
N GLY A 249 -6.13 15.76 3.89
CA GLY A 249 -5.01 15.13 3.21
C GLY A 249 -3.81 16.06 3.12
N VAL A 250 -2.67 15.49 2.74
CA VAL A 250 -1.44 16.22 2.44
C VAL A 250 -0.79 15.66 1.18
N ALA A 251 -0.25 16.53 0.35
CA ALA A 251 0.57 16.22 -0.82
C ALA A 251 2.02 16.62 -0.51
N LEU A 252 2.90 15.63 -0.40
CA LEU A 252 4.34 15.82 -0.30
C LEU A 252 4.92 15.92 -1.70
N ARG A 253 5.71 16.95 -1.99
CA ARG A 253 6.27 17.23 -3.31
C ARG A 253 7.76 16.95 -3.36
N TYR A 254 8.18 16.38 -4.50
CA TYR A 254 9.56 16.01 -4.79
C TYR A 254 9.94 16.40 -6.21
N ARG A 255 11.19 16.80 -6.39
CA ARG A 255 11.85 16.76 -7.69
C ARG A 255 12.60 15.44 -7.78
N THR A 256 12.28 14.61 -8.77
CA THR A 256 12.85 13.26 -8.91
C THR A 256 13.70 13.12 -10.17
N SER A 257 14.74 12.30 -10.07
CA SER A 257 15.50 11.76 -11.20
C SER A 257 14.76 10.53 -11.77
N ALA A 258 15.17 10.06 -12.96
CA ALA A 258 14.66 8.82 -13.51
C ALA A 258 14.99 7.63 -12.57
N ASP A 259 14.00 6.77 -12.36
CA ASP A 259 14.09 5.57 -11.50
C ASP A 259 14.41 5.88 -10.03
N GLU A 260 14.17 7.10 -9.57
CA GLU A 260 14.36 7.46 -8.18
C GLU A 260 13.35 6.75 -7.28
N ARG A 261 13.87 6.14 -6.22
CA ARG A 261 13.07 5.37 -5.25
C ARG A 261 12.83 6.21 -4.01
N ILE A 262 11.57 6.33 -3.62
CA ILE A 262 11.16 6.89 -2.33
C ILE A 262 10.43 5.79 -1.58
N GLU A 263 10.96 5.42 -0.41
CA GLU A 263 10.41 4.37 0.45
C GLU A 263 9.72 4.99 1.66
N LEU A 264 8.64 4.37 2.07
CA LEU A 264 7.86 4.75 3.24
C LEU A 264 7.71 3.56 4.18
N ARG A 265 7.85 3.82 5.47
CA ARG A 265 7.53 2.89 6.56
C ARG A 265 6.41 3.51 7.35
N ILE A 266 5.27 2.82 7.46
CA ILE A 266 4.05 3.34 8.06
C ILE A 266 3.64 2.43 9.20
N GLY A 267 3.94 2.83 10.43
CA GLY A 267 3.46 2.16 11.63
C GLY A 267 1.97 2.43 11.84
N LEU A 268 1.22 1.41 12.23
CA LEU A 268 -0.22 1.45 12.45
C LEU A 268 -0.57 1.14 13.91
N SER A 269 -1.67 1.72 14.40
CA SER A 269 -2.25 1.42 15.69
C SER A 269 -3.76 1.70 15.70
N TYR A 270 -4.51 0.96 16.51
CA TYR A 270 -5.92 1.27 16.82
C TYR A 270 -6.07 2.14 18.08
N THR A 271 -4.99 2.59 18.69
CA THR A 271 -5.04 3.25 20.00
C THR A 271 -4.47 4.67 20.01
N SER A 272 -3.32 4.91 19.38
CA SER A 272 -2.73 6.26 19.31
C SER A 272 -1.60 6.36 18.27
N VAL A 273 -1.22 7.60 17.92
CA VAL A 273 -0.05 7.91 17.07
C VAL A 273 1.25 7.47 17.74
N GLU A 274 1.36 7.63 19.06
CA GLU A 274 2.54 7.21 19.84
C GLU A 274 2.75 5.70 19.74
N ASN A 275 1.65 4.93 19.81
CA ASN A 275 1.71 3.48 19.65
C ASN A 275 2.00 3.07 18.20
N ALA A 276 1.50 3.80 17.21
CA ALA A 276 1.87 3.60 15.81
C ALA A 276 3.38 3.81 15.59
N ARG A 277 3.94 4.88 16.18
CA ARG A 277 5.39 5.14 16.18
C ARG A 277 6.18 4.06 16.89
N ALA A 278 5.71 3.60 18.05
CA ALA A 278 6.35 2.50 18.79
C ALA A 278 6.34 1.19 18.00
N ASN A 279 5.24 0.88 17.32
CA ASN A 279 5.13 -0.29 16.45
C ASN A 279 6.12 -0.21 15.27
N LEU A 280 6.25 0.96 14.63
CA LEU A 280 7.22 1.16 13.57
C LEU A 280 8.65 0.88 14.05
N ARG A 281 9.04 1.47 15.17
CA ARG A 281 10.38 1.25 15.74
C ARG A 281 10.64 -0.22 16.12
N ALA A 282 9.64 -0.88 16.68
CA ALA A 282 9.78 -2.27 17.13
C ALA A 282 9.95 -3.25 15.95
N GLU A 283 9.39 -2.97 14.78
CA GLU A 283 9.32 -3.91 13.68
C GLU A 283 10.16 -3.52 12.45
N ALA A 284 10.50 -2.22 12.30
CA ALA A 284 11.13 -1.70 11.09
C ALA A 284 12.55 -1.13 11.30
N ASP A 285 13.02 -0.99 12.55
CA ASP A 285 14.36 -0.45 12.80
C ASP A 285 15.44 -1.30 12.14
N GLY A 286 16.26 -0.64 11.31
CA GLY A 286 17.38 -1.27 10.61
C GLY A 286 17.00 -2.14 9.42
N LEU A 287 15.71 -2.20 9.03
CA LEU A 287 15.23 -2.94 7.87
C LEU A 287 14.93 -1.99 6.71
N ASP A 288 15.36 -2.38 5.51
CA ASP A 288 14.92 -1.77 4.26
C ASP A 288 13.71 -2.52 3.66
N PHE A 289 13.17 -2.01 2.57
CA PHE A 289 12.04 -2.62 1.87
C PHE A 289 12.33 -4.06 1.43
N ASP A 290 13.51 -4.32 0.89
CA ASP A 290 13.88 -5.63 0.35
C ASP A 290 14.13 -6.65 1.47
N ASP A 291 14.62 -6.22 2.65
CA ASP A 291 14.72 -7.05 3.85
C ASP A 291 13.34 -7.52 4.31
N VAL A 292 12.39 -6.59 4.39
CA VAL A 292 11.02 -6.91 4.81
C VAL A 292 10.34 -7.81 3.79
N ARG A 293 10.45 -7.53 2.49
CA ARG A 293 9.90 -8.39 1.44
C ARG A 293 10.39 -9.84 1.57
N ARG A 294 11.71 -10.03 1.74
CA ARG A 294 12.29 -11.38 1.92
C ARG A 294 11.77 -12.07 3.18
N ARG A 295 11.68 -11.33 4.28
CA ARG A 295 11.20 -11.83 5.57
C ARG A 295 9.73 -12.24 5.48
N THR A 296 8.88 -11.41 4.93
CA THR A 296 7.44 -11.65 4.79
C THR A 296 7.17 -12.86 3.90
N ALA A 297 7.89 -12.99 2.78
CA ALA A 297 7.80 -14.17 1.93
C ALA A 297 8.18 -15.47 2.67
N ALA A 298 9.21 -15.42 3.52
CA ALA A 298 9.62 -16.57 4.32
C ALA A 298 8.59 -16.93 5.42
N THR A 299 8.06 -15.92 6.12
CA THR A 299 7.02 -16.10 7.16
C THR A 299 5.75 -16.67 6.56
N THR A 300 5.32 -16.18 5.41
CA THR A 300 4.13 -16.68 4.70
C THR A 300 4.33 -18.14 4.26
N ALA A 301 5.49 -18.48 3.71
CA ALA A 301 5.79 -19.85 3.32
C ALA A 301 5.75 -20.82 4.51
N PHE A 302 6.27 -20.42 5.67
CA PHE A 302 6.25 -21.22 6.89
C PHE A 302 4.83 -21.43 7.45
N SER A 303 4.00 -20.39 7.48
CA SER A 303 2.62 -20.49 7.95
C SER A 303 1.78 -21.46 7.12
N TRP A 304 1.95 -21.48 5.80
CA TRP A 304 1.25 -22.45 4.95
C TRP A 304 1.78 -23.88 5.12
N ALA A 305 3.08 -24.06 5.32
CA ALA A 305 3.66 -25.36 5.55
C ALA A 305 3.21 -26.01 6.88
N SER A 306 2.84 -25.22 7.89
CA SER A 306 2.35 -25.73 9.17
C SER A 306 0.86 -26.10 9.17
N LEU A 307 0.13 -25.78 8.09
CA LEU A 307 -1.28 -26.13 7.93
C LEU A 307 -1.51 -27.39 7.08
N LEU A 308 -0.46 -27.98 6.50
CA LEU A 308 -0.44 -29.23 5.76
C LEU A 308 0.12 -30.36 6.62
#